data_7794fbecdd4f31eeff75db2525deb09d
#
_entry.id   7794fbecdd4f31eeff75db2525deb09d
#
_cell.length_a   1.000
_cell.length_b   1.000
_cell.length_c   1.000
_cell.angle_alpha   90.00
_cell.angle_beta   90.00
_cell.angle_gamma   90.00
#
_symmetry.space_group_name_H-M   'P 1'
#
loop_
_entity.id
_entity.type
_entity.pdbx_description
1 polymer ?
#
loop_
_entity_poly.entity_id
_entity_poly.type
_entity_poly.pdbx_seq_one_letter_code
_entity_poly.pdbx_strand_id
1 'polypeptide(L)'
;MAALSALLEQYATGTGRITPRPRGARLSEEIRATLEEAVAAVENTFDELVSSEELLVFGNGCYAIGRHADASEAYMSILADEPSNANARFNLGLAYLRLRSPQDAVREFTDLLVQLPLLAEAFYQRGNGNDDLGQTDRAIEDYERAIELEPQYVHAMFNRGILLAQAGRHQEAVAQFDKVNAIRPDISNNHLNHGASLDELGRHDEAISAFTKATELNPENSLALFNRARTNYYLGNLESALTDYSAVIQLTPEDAEAFNNRGLIYDALKDYESAVADFDSALELRPLFAEAHSNRGAVLEIMGDLDGALVEYNHSLESDPELASAHYNAARLYSRTGDVAACLKHLERVLEIAPQLAEDAANDEHLGWALEMKNLRRDMESQDGNQEEN
;
A
#
# COMPACT_ATOMS: atom_id res chain seq x y z
N MET A 1 -12.06 -39.56 15.38
CA MET A 1 -13.11 -38.52 15.34
C MET A 1 -13.25 -37.74 16.64
N ALA A 2 -13.67 -38.37 17.79
CA ALA A 2 -13.97 -37.65 19.05
C ALA A 2 -12.80 -36.74 19.55
N ALA A 3 -11.56 -37.23 19.50
CA ALA A 3 -10.40 -36.45 19.90
C ALA A 3 -10.17 -35.25 18.98
N LEU A 4 -10.29 -35.40 17.65
CA LEU A 4 -10.18 -34.35 16.69
C LEU A 4 -11.27 -33.28 16.87
N SER A 5 -12.55 -33.72 17.07
CA SER A 5 -13.66 -32.81 17.38
C SER A 5 -13.36 -31.93 18.60
N ALA A 6 -12.93 -32.56 19.72
CA ALA A 6 -12.59 -31.81 20.93
C ALA A 6 -11.46 -30.80 20.76
N LEU A 7 -10.43 -31.15 20.01
CA LEU A 7 -9.32 -30.25 19.70
C LEU A 7 -9.77 -29.08 18.80
N LEU A 8 -10.64 -29.32 17.81
CA LEU A 8 -11.19 -28.27 16.96
C LEU A 8 -12.07 -27.29 17.73
N GLU A 9 -12.92 -27.79 18.64
CA GLU A 9 -13.73 -26.93 19.50
C GLU A 9 -12.86 -26.08 20.45
N GLN A 10 -11.80 -26.69 21.00
CA GLN A 10 -10.95 -26.05 21.99
C GLN A 10 -9.95 -25.05 21.38
N TYR A 11 -9.31 -25.40 20.26
CA TYR A 11 -8.11 -24.70 19.81
C TYR A 11 -8.18 -24.17 18.38
N ALA A 12 -9.15 -24.54 17.58
CA ALA A 12 -9.12 -24.27 16.16
C ALA A 12 -10.39 -23.59 15.63
N THR A 13 -11.07 -24.29 14.76
CA THR A 13 -12.06 -23.70 13.86
C THR A 13 -13.49 -24.15 14.17
N GLY A 14 -13.66 -25.03 15.17
CA GLY A 14 -14.93 -25.69 15.44
C GLY A 14 -15.21 -26.88 14.50
N THR A 15 -16.28 -27.60 14.80
CA THR A 15 -16.67 -28.83 14.08
C THR A 15 -17.68 -28.61 12.97
N GLY A 16 -18.35 -27.46 12.99
CA GLY A 16 -19.33 -27.05 11.98
C GLY A 16 -18.76 -26.07 10.94
N ARG A 17 -19.44 -24.94 10.79
CA ARG A 17 -18.91 -23.84 9.97
C ARG A 17 -17.65 -23.25 10.61
N ILE A 18 -16.58 -23.16 9.82
CA ILE A 18 -15.31 -22.61 10.29
C ILE A 18 -15.47 -21.14 10.69
N THR A 19 -14.93 -20.79 11.86
CA THR A 19 -14.68 -19.38 12.22
C THR A 19 -13.27 -19.01 11.79
N PRO A 20 -13.09 -18.22 10.73
CA PRO A 20 -11.77 -17.90 10.21
C PRO A 20 -10.97 -17.08 11.24
N ARG A 21 -9.71 -17.43 11.40
CA ARG A 21 -8.78 -16.61 12.18
C ARG A 21 -8.38 -15.36 11.41
N PRO A 22 -8.09 -14.27 12.11
CA PRO A 22 -7.52 -13.08 11.49
C PRO A 22 -6.28 -13.41 10.64
N ARG A 23 -6.05 -12.67 9.55
CA ARG A 23 -4.84 -12.82 8.73
C ARG A 23 -3.60 -12.69 9.63
N GLY A 24 -2.68 -13.66 9.55
CA GLY A 24 -1.45 -13.69 10.35
C GLY A 24 -1.55 -14.42 11.70
N ALA A 25 -2.75 -14.68 12.22
CA ALA A 25 -2.90 -15.49 13.43
C ALA A 25 -2.55 -16.97 13.16
N ARG A 26 -1.57 -17.48 13.89
CA ARG A 26 -1.08 -18.87 13.77
C ARG A 26 -1.42 -19.66 15.03
N LEU A 27 -1.61 -20.96 14.87
CA LEU A 27 -1.58 -21.90 16.00
C LEU A 27 -0.17 -21.96 16.58
N SER A 28 -0.04 -22.20 17.90
CA SER A 28 1.25 -22.58 18.45
C SER A 28 1.73 -23.89 17.82
N GLU A 29 3.05 -24.09 17.75
CA GLU A 29 3.62 -25.32 17.20
C GLU A 29 3.12 -26.57 17.90
N GLU A 30 2.97 -26.51 19.22
CA GLU A 30 2.47 -27.61 20.05
C GLU A 30 1.01 -27.98 19.68
N ILE A 31 0.11 -26.99 19.60
CA ILE A 31 -1.30 -27.20 19.22
C ILE A 31 -1.39 -27.73 17.79
N ARG A 32 -0.56 -27.19 16.89
CA ARG A 32 -0.50 -27.64 15.51
C ARG A 32 -0.06 -29.10 15.41
N ALA A 33 1.01 -29.51 16.09
CA ALA A 33 1.49 -30.88 16.11
C ALA A 33 0.41 -31.84 16.67
N THR A 34 -0.27 -31.46 17.74
CA THR A 34 -1.37 -32.27 18.31
C THR A 34 -2.53 -32.44 17.33
N LEU A 35 -2.89 -31.40 16.58
CA LEU A 35 -3.91 -31.49 15.52
C LEU A 35 -3.44 -32.33 14.34
N GLU A 36 -2.18 -32.23 13.93
CA GLU A 36 -1.59 -33.06 12.86
C GLU A 36 -1.65 -34.55 13.21
N GLU A 37 -1.31 -34.91 14.43
CA GLU A 37 -1.43 -36.30 14.90
C GLU A 37 -2.90 -36.78 14.91
N ALA A 38 -3.84 -35.94 15.37
CA ALA A 38 -5.25 -36.28 15.39
C ALA A 38 -5.85 -36.41 13.97
N VAL A 39 -5.44 -35.56 13.02
CA VAL A 39 -5.85 -35.65 11.61
C VAL A 39 -5.28 -36.92 10.98
N ALA A 40 -4.00 -37.26 11.20
CA ALA A 40 -3.38 -38.46 10.67
C ALA A 40 -4.02 -39.74 11.20
N ALA A 41 -4.44 -39.74 12.47
CA ALA A 41 -5.16 -40.88 13.05
C ALA A 41 -6.52 -41.12 12.37
N VAL A 42 -7.23 -40.06 11.99
CA VAL A 42 -8.51 -40.15 11.25
C VAL A 42 -8.27 -40.52 9.80
N GLU A 43 -7.22 -39.99 9.17
CA GLU A 43 -6.86 -40.25 7.75
C GLU A 43 -6.64 -41.74 7.49
N ASN A 44 -6.06 -42.49 8.44
CA ASN A 44 -5.87 -43.91 8.32
C ASN A 44 -7.21 -44.73 8.28
N THR A 45 -8.32 -44.08 8.64
CA THR A 45 -9.67 -44.67 8.61
C THR A 45 -10.59 -43.89 7.66
N PHE A 46 -10.03 -43.09 6.75
CA PHE A 46 -10.78 -42.15 5.89
C PHE A 46 -11.84 -42.87 5.02
N ASP A 47 -11.50 -44.05 4.49
CA ASP A 47 -12.41 -44.86 3.68
C ASP A 47 -13.59 -45.45 4.49
N GLU A 48 -13.52 -45.36 5.84
CA GLU A 48 -14.55 -45.77 6.78
C GLU A 48 -15.47 -44.60 7.23
N LEU A 49 -15.15 -43.35 6.83
CA LEU A 49 -15.99 -42.20 7.15
C LEU A 49 -17.29 -42.27 6.35
N VAL A 50 -18.39 -42.45 7.06
CA VAL A 50 -19.70 -42.80 6.47
C VAL A 50 -20.67 -41.62 6.54
N SER A 51 -20.35 -40.56 7.30
CA SER A 51 -21.26 -39.43 7.51
C SER A 51 -20.67 -38.09 7.08
N SER A 52 -21.52 -37.22 6.58
CA SER A 52 -21.15 -35.83 6.26
C SER A 52 -20.60 -35.08 7.50
N GLU A 53 -21.02 -35.42 8.70
CA GLU A 53 -20.52 -34.86 9.95
C GLU A 53 -19.05 -35.26 10.19
N GLU A 54 -18.70 -36.51 9.98
CA GLU A 54 -17.32 -37.00 10.11
C GLU A 54 -16.39 -36.39 9.05
N LEU A 55 -16.84 -36.34 7.80
CA LEU A 55 -16.12 -35.68 6.72
C LEU A 55 -15.93 -34.19 6.99
N LEU A 56 -16.91 -33.51 7.57
CA LEU A 56 -16.83 -32.09 7.92
C LEU A 56 -15.77 -31.86 9.01
N VAL A 57 -15.73 -32.67 10.05
CA VAL A 57 -14.73 -32.62 11.11
C VAL A 57 -13.34 -32.90 10.57
N PHE A 58 -13.17 -33.90 9.71
CA PHE A 58 -11.89 -34.19 9.06
C PHE A 58 -11.42 -33.03 8.20
N GLY A 59 -12.30 -32.49 7.34
CA GLY A 59 -11.99 -31.32 6.50
C GLY A 59 -11.61 -30.09 7.32
N ASN A 60 -12.31 -29.82 8.43
CA ASN A 60 -11.97 -28.73 9.35
C ASN A 60 -10.60 -28.94 10.01
N GLY A 61 -10.25 -30.19 10.34
CA GLY A 61 -8.92 -30.55 10.84
C GLY A 61 -7.82 -30.25 9.81
N CYS A 62 -8.00 -30.73 8.59
CA CYS A 62 -7.09 -30.45 7.47
C CYS A 62 -6.93 -28.93 7.23
N TYR A 63 -8.04 -28.18 7.24
CA TYR A 63 -8.02 -26.73 7.11
C TYR A 63 -7.21 -26.07 8.23
N ALA A 64 -7.41 -26.48 9.48
CA ALA A 64 -6.76 -25.91 10.65
C ALA A 64 -5.23 -26.06 10.61
N ILE A 65 -4.72 -27.18 10.09
CA ILE A 65 -3.28 -27.46 9.95
C ILE A 65 -2.69 -26.95 8.62
N GLY A 66 -3.50 -26.36 7.73
CA GLY A 66 -3.05 -25.78 6.46
C GLY A 66 -3.09 -26.75 5.26
N ARG A 67 -3.64 -27.96 5.41
CA ARG A 67 -3.86 -28.93 4.34
C ARG A 67 -5.15 -28.58 3.58
N HIS A 68 -5.16 -27.40 2.92
CA HIS A 68 -6.39 -26.85 2.33
C HIS A 68 -6.90 -27.62 1.12
N ALA A 69 -6.03 -28.34 0.40
CA ALA A 69 -6.45 -29.21 -0.71
C ALA A 69 -7.27 -30.39 -0.18
N ASP A 70 -6.77 -31.09 0.84
CA ASP A 70 -7.47 -32.22 1.45
C ASP A 70 -8.79 -31.79 2.12
N ALA A 71 -8.78 -30.60 2.72
CA ALA A 71 -10.00 -29.99 3.25
C ALA A 71 -11.04 -29.76 2.14
N SER A 72 -10.61 -29.23 0.97
CA SER A 72 -11.53 -29.00 -0.15
C SER A 72 -12.12 -30.28 -0.70
N GLU A 73 -11.34 -31.37 -0.80
CA GLU A 73 -11.81 -32.68 -1.23
C GLU A 73 -12.88 -33.24 -0.28
N ALA A 74 -12.65 -33.15 1.03
CA ALA A 74 -13.62 -33.58 2.02
C ALA A 74 -14.94 -32.80 1.90
N TYR A 75 -14.89 -31.47 1.73
CA TYR A 75 -16.10 -30.66 1.59
C TYR A 75 -16.82 -30.92 0.25
N MET A 76 -16.08 -31.13 -0.85
CA MET A 76 -16.67 -31.50 -2.13
C MET A 76 -17.38 -32.85 -2.05
N SER A 77 -16.83 -33.83 -1.33
CA SER A 77 -17.45 -35.13 -1.10
C SER A 77 -18.79 -34.97 -0.38
N ILE A 78 -18.88 -34.14 0.66
CA ILE A 78 -20.14 -33.84 1.34
C ILE A 78 -21.14 -33.22 0.37
N LEU A 79 -20.71 -32.25 -0.42
CA LEU A 79 -21.60 -31.51 -1.34
C LEU A 79 -22.07 -32.34 -2.53
N ALA A 80 -21.39 -33.46 -2.85
CA ALA A 80 -21.85 -34.43 -3.85
C ALA A 80 -23.10 -35.17 -3.40
N ASP A 81 -23.16 -35.52 -2.12
CA ASP A 81 -24.30 -36.22 -1.52
C ASP A 81 -25.34 -35.24 -0.95
N GLU A 82 -24.88 -34.13 -0.37
CA GLU A 82 -25.71 -33.10 0.26
C GLU A 82 -25.45 -31.72 -0.34
N PRO A 83 -25.94 -31.41 -1.54
CA PRO A 83 -25.67 -30.11 -2.21
C PRO A 83 -26.16 -28.88 -1.42
N SER A 84 -27.06 -29.06 -0.45
CA SER A 84 -27.59 -27.99 0.40
C SER A 84 -26.83 -27.84 1.73
N ASN A 85 -25.75 -28.58 1.96
CA ASN A 85 -24.97 -28.48 3.20
C ASN A 85 -24.24 -27.16 3.27
N ALA A 86 -24.83 -26.20 3.99
CA ALA A 86 -24.34 -24.82 4.07
C ALA A 86 -22.96 -24.72 4.74
N ASN A 87 -22.67 -25.58 5.75
CA ASN A 87 -21.37 -25.56 6.41
C ASN A 87 -20.25 -26.04 5.50
N ALA A 88 -20.47 -27.14 4.77
CA ALA A 88 -19.50 -27.66 3.82
C ALA A 88 -19.24 -26.63 2.70
N ARG A 89 -20.29 -25.99 2.16
CA ARG A 89 -20.16 -24.98 1.13
C ARG A 89 -19.39 -23.74 1.60
N PHE A 90 -19.70 -23.26 2.80
CA PHE A 90 -18.97 -22.13 3.38
C PHE A 90 -17.48 -22.46 3.57
N ASN A 91 -17.20 -23.64 4.16
CA ASN A 91 -15.84 -24.09 4.44
C ASN A 91 -15.05 -24.37 3.16
N LEU A 92 -15.70 -24.88 2.10
CA LEU A 92 -15.11 -25.02 0.76
C LEU A 92 -14.71 -23.67 0.19
N GLY A 93 -15.57 -22.66 0.26
CA GLY A 93 -15.24 -21.30 -0.16
C GLY A 93 -14.01 -20.76 0.58
N LEU A 94 -13.91 -20.97 1.90
CA LEU A 94 -12.73 -20.60 2.69
C LEU A 94 -11.47 -21.36 2.24
N ALA A 95 -11.59 -22.67 1.97
CA ALA A 95 -10.47 -23.48 1.49
C ALA A 95 -9.95 -22.96 0.14
N TYR A 96 -10.84 -22.60 -0.78
CA TYR A 96 -10.47 -22.01 -2.06
C TYR A 96 -9.75 -20.65 -1.92
N LEU A 97 -10.16 -19.78 -0.99
CA LEU A 97 -9.41 -18.53 -0.71
C LEU A 97 -7.98 -18.84 -0.24
N ARG A 98 -7.80 -19.88 0.58
CA ARG A 98 -6.45 -20.30 1.03
C ARG A 98 -5.63 -20.94 -0.08
N LEU A 99 -6.27 -21.63 -1.01
CA LEU A 99 -5.64 -22.23 -2.21
C LEU A 99 -5.35 -21.20 -3.33
N ARG A 100 -5.65 -19.93 -3.13
CA ARG A 100 -5.51 -18.88 -4.15
C ARG A 100 -6.37 -19.13 -5.39
N SER A 101 -7.56 -19.70 -5.18
CA SER A 101 -8.59 -19.90 -6.20
C SER A 101 -9.81 -19.02 -5.93
N PRO A 102 -9.69 -17.68 -6.03
CA PRO A 102 -10.75 -16.75 -5.64
C PRO A 102 -12.00 -16.87 -6.51
N GLN A 103 -11.89 -17.28 -7.78
CA GLN A 103 -13.05 -17.52 -8.64
C GLN A 103 -13.96 -18.61 -8.08
N ASP A 104 -13.37 -19.73 -7.64
CA ASP A 104 -14.11 -20.84 -7.06
C ASP A 104 -14.72 -20.45 -5.72
N ALA A 105 -13.97 -19.72 -4.89
CA ALA A 105 -14.47 -19.20 -3.63
C ALA A 105 -15.70 -18.30 -3.81
N VAL A 106 -15.64 -17.34 -4.74
CA VAL A 106 -16.76 -16.44 -5.05
C VAL A 106 -17.99 -17.21 -5.52
N ARG A 107 -17.79 -18.28 -6.33
CA ARG A 107 -18.89 -19.15 -6.77
C ARG A 107 -19.54 -19.83 -5.57
N GLU A 108 -18.77 -20.48 -4.70
CA GLU A 108 -19.33 -21.21 -3.54
C GLU A 108 -20.05 -20.26 -2.56
N PHE A 109 -19.51 -19.07 -2.29
CA PHE A 109 -20.20 -18.08 -1.47
C PHE A 109 -21.45 -17.51 -2.16
N THR A 110 -21.46 -17.39 -3.49
CA THR A 110 -22.64 -16.94 -4.23
C THR A 110 -23.74 -17.97 -4.14
N ASP A 111 -23.45 -19.25 -4.34
CA ASP A 111 -24.41 -20.34 -4.20
C ASP A 111 -24.92 -20.47 -2.75
N LEU A 112 -24.04 -20.23 -1.78
CA LEU A 112 -24.42 -20.21 -0.37
C LEU A 112 -25.40 -19.06 -0.07
N LEU A 113 -25.16 -17.87 -0.60
CA LEU A 113 -26.01 -16.70 -0.39
C LEU A 113 -27.38 -16.81 -1.07
N VAL A 114 -27.55 -17.68 -2.08
CA VAL A 114 -28.87 -18.06 -2.59
C VAL A 114 -29.68 -18.82 -1.52
N GLN A 115 -29.01 -19.65 -0.72
CA GLN A 115 -29.64 -20.43 0.36
C GLN A 115 -29.78 -19.60 1.65
N LEU A 116 -28.78 -18.80 1.99
CA LEU A 116 -28.69 -18.02 3.21
C LEU A 116 -28.44 -16.52 2.92
N PRO A 117 -29.44 -15.78 2.42
CA PRO A 117 -29.29 -14.42 1.92
C PRO A 117 -29.01 -13.36 3.00
N LEU A 118 -29.04 -13.74 4.28
CA LEU A 118 -28.77 -12.85 5.42
C LEU A 118 -27.50 -13.24 6.19
N LEU A 119 -26.61 -14.01 5.58
CA LEU A 119 -25.36 -14.43 6.22
C LEU A 119 -24.25 -13.38 5.96
N ALA A 120 -24.08 -12.46 6.91
CA ALA A 120 -23.09 -11.37 6.84
C ALA A 120 -21.66 -11.88 6.53
N GLU A 121 -21.27 -12.97 7.19
CA GLU A 121 -19.96 -13.58 7.02
C GLU A 121 -19.71 -14.10 5.59
N ALA A 122 -20.72 -14.63 4.92
CA ALA A 122 -20.59 -15.08 3.53
C ALA A 122 -20.40 -13.89 2.57
N PHE A 123 -21.09 -12.78 2.78
CA PHE A 123 -20.83 -11.54 2.05
C PHE A 123 -19.41 -11.05 2.28
N TYR A 124 -18.97 -11.00 3.53
CA TYR A 124 -17.59 -10.58 3.85
C TYR A 124 -16.54 -11.45 3.14
N GLN A 125 -16.71 -12.79 3.16
CA GLN A 125 -15.76 -13.70 2.53
C GLN A 125 -15.84 -13.64 1.00
N ARG A 126 -17.04 -13.42 0.42
CA ARG A 126 -17.18 -13.18 -1.02
C ARG A 126 -16.53 -11.86 -1.42
N GLY A 127 -16.67 -10.83 -0.60
CA GLY A 127 -15.96 -9.57 -0.75
C GLY A 127 -14.44 -9.76 -0.77
N ASN A 128 -13.88 -10.56 0.15
CA ASN A 128 -12.46 -10.91 0.12
C ASN A 128 -12.05 -11.62 -1.19
N GLY A 129 -12.90 -12.53 -1.70
CA GLY A 129 -12.66 -13.19 -2.98
C GLY A 129 -12.73 -12.24 -4.18
N ASN A 130 -13.68 -11.30 -4.17
CA ASN A 130 -13.80 -10.27 -5.20
C ASN A 130 -12.60 -9.30 -5.16
N ASP A 131 -12.09 -8.95 -3.97
CA ASP A 131 -10.88 -8.15 -3.79
C ASP A 131 -9.65 -8.87 -4.36
N ASP A 132 -9.45 -10.15 -4.02
CA ASP A 132 -8.36 -10.98 -4.57
C ASP A 132 -8.44 -11.10 -6.13
N LEU A 133 -9.62 -10.88 -6.73
CA LEU A 133 -9.85 -10.83 -8.19
C LEU A 133 -9.65 -9.43 -8.80
N GLY A 134 -9.38 -8.41 -8.00
CA GLY A 134 -9.35 -7.01 -8.43
C GLY A 134 -10.73 -6.45 -8.80
N GLN A 135 -11.83 -7.10 -8.39
CA GLN A 135 -13.20 -6.65 -8.62
C GLN A 135 -13.64 -5.70 -7.50
N THR A 136 -12.94 -4.56 -7.39
CA THR A 136 -13.03 -3.61 -6.27
C THR A 136 -14.47 -3.17 -5.96
N ASP A 137 -15.26 -2.79 -6.96
CA ASP A 137 -16.63 -2.33 -6.73
C ASP A 137 -17.51 -3.44 -6.11
N ARG A 138 -17.38 -4.67 -6.62
CA ARG A 138 -18.12 -5.81 -6.06
C ARG A 138 -17.70 -6.14 -4.64
N ALA A 139 -16.41 -6.02 -4.34
CA ALA A 139 -15.91 -6.22 -2.98
C ALA A 139 -16.47 -5.16 -2.01
N ILE A 140 -16.52 -3.88 -2.43
CA ILE A 140 -17.10 -2.78 -1.66
C ILE A 140 -18.60 -3.04 -1.39
N GLU A 141 -19.37 -3.48 -2.40
CA GLU A 141 -20.79 -3.82 -2.26
C GLU A 141 -21.01 -4.99 -1.29
N ASP A 142 -20.18 -6.04 -1.38
CA ASP A 142 -20.26 -7.19 -0.49
C ASP A 142 -19.92 -6.82 0.96
N TYR A 143 -18.89 -6.01 1.18
CA TYR A 143 -18.58 -5.52 2.53
C TYR A 143 -19.69 -4.60 3.06
N GLU A 144 -20.28 -3.74 2.23
CA GLU A 144 -21.43 -2.93 2.61
C GLU A 144 -22.59 -3.78 3.07
N ARG A 145 -22.89 -4.84 2.29
CA ARG A 145 -23.97 -5.75 2.64
C ARG A 145 -23.71 -6.51 3.94
N ALA A 146 -22.45 -6.91 4.18
CA ALA A 146 -22.04 -7.51 5.45
C ALA A 146 -22.26 -6.54 6.65
N ILE A 147 -21.90 -5.26 6.47
CA ILE A 147 -22.08 -4.20 7.48
C ILE A 147 -23.56 -3.88 7.74
N GLU A 148 -24.41 -3.88 6.69
CA GLU A 148 -25.87 -3.69 6.86
C GLU A 148 -26.49 -4.81 7.70
N LEU A 149 -26.04 -6.06 7.51
CA LEU A 149 -26.51 -7.22 8.24
C LEU A 149 -25.94 -7.27 9.66
N GLU A 150 -24.70 -6.87 9.83
CA GLU A 150 -23.99 -6.85 11.11
C GLU A 150 -23.30 -5.48 11.30
N PRO A 151 -23.99 -4.48 11.92
CA PRO A 151 -23.48 -3.12 12.03
C PRO A 151 -22.20 -2.94 12.88
N GLN A 152 -21.71 -4.00 13.51
CA GLN A 152 -20.43 -4.00 14.24
C GLN A 152 -19.36 -4.90 13.60
N TYR A 153 -19.51 -5.23 12.32
CA TYR A 153 -18.55 -6.07 11.60
C TYR A 153 -17.27 -5.29 11.26
N VAL A 154 -16.41 -5.12 12.25
CA VAL A 154 -15.19 -4.28 12.18
C VAL A 154 -14.30 -4.64 10.99
N HIS A 155 -14.11 -5.94 10.68
CA HIS A 155 -13.26 -6.35 9.57
C HIS A 155 -13.84 -5.93 8.20
N ALA A 156 -15.17 -6.00 8.03
CA ALA A 156 -15.81 -5.55 6.80
C ALA A 156 -15.70 -4.02 6.63
N MET A 157 -15.89 -3.26 7.72
CA MET A 157 -15.72 -1.81 7.71
C MET A 157 -14.28 -1.42 7.35
N PHE A 158 -13.31 -2.08 7.97
CA PHE A 158 -11.88 -1.81 7.76
C PHE A 158 -11.47 -2.11 6.31
N ASN A 159 -11.81 -3.30 5.79
CA ASN A 159 -11.48 -3.67 4.41
C ASN A 159 -12.20 -2.76 3.41
N ARG A 160 -13.48 -2.42 3.65
CA ARG A 160 -14.21 -1.46 2.81
C ARG A 160 -13.53 -0.11 2.79
N GLY A 161 -13.08 0.39 3.96
CA GLY A 161 -12.33 1.65 4.09
C GLY A 161 -11.06 1.64 3.25
N ILE A 162 -10.28 0.55 3.28
CA ILE A 162 -9.06 0.40 2.47
C ILE A 162 -9.40 0.46 0.97
N LEU A 163 -10.39 -0.30 0.50
CA LEU A 163 -10.75 -0.30 -0.93
C LEU A 163 -11.29 1.05 -1.40
N LEU A 164 -12.05 1.74 -0.55
CA LEU A 164 -12.51 3.10 -0.84
C LEU A 164 -11.34 4.07 -0.99
N ALA A 165 -10.35 3.99 -0.09
CA ALA A 165 -9.14 4.82 -0.17
C ALA A 165 -8.34 4.54 -1.45
N GLN A 166 -8.14 3.27 -1.80
CA GLN A 166 -7.45 2.85 -3.04
C GLN A 166 -8.20 3.32 -4.30
N ALA A 167 -9.54 3.40 -4.24
CA ALA A 167 -10.37 3.94 -5.32
C ALA A 167 -10.42 5.49 -5.35
N GLY A 168 -9.64 6.19 -4.52
CA GLY A 168 -9.64 7.65 -4.40
C GLY A 168 -10.87 8.24 -3.69
N ARG A 169 -11.73 7.38 -3.11
CA ARG A 169 -12.95 7.78 -2.38
C ARG A 169 -12.64 8.09 -0.91
N HIS A 170 -11.66 8.97 -0.69
CA HIS A 170 -11.06 9.22 0.64
C HIS A 170 -12.06 9.71 1.68
N GLN A 171 -13.05 10.53 1.31
CA GLN A 171 -14.09 11.00 2.25
C GLN A 171 -14.93 9.84 2.80
N GLU A 172 -15.24 8.86 1.96
CA GLU A 172 -16.00 7.68 2.37
C GLU A 172 -15.12 6.71 3.17
N ALA A 173 -13.84 6.60 2.82
CA ALA A 173 -12.86 5.83 3.57
C ALA A 173 -12.73 6.35 5.01
N VAL A 174 -12.57 7.66 5.18
CA VAL A 174 -12.54 8.33 6.50
C VAL A 174 -13.78 7.96 7.32
N ALA A 175 -14.98 8.03 6.73
CA ALA A 175 -16.21 7.67 7.43
C ALA A 175 -16.27 6.18 7.86
N GLN A 176 -15.61 5.28 7.12
CA GLN A 176 -15.51 3.88 7.56
C GLN A 176 -14.49 3.71 8.70
N PHE A 177 -13.32 4.34 8.60
CA PHE A 177 -12.31 4.28 9.65
C PHE A 177 -12.78 4.93 10.95
N ASP A 178 -13.59 5.99 10.89
CA ASP A 178 -14.26 6.59 12.05
C ASP A 178 -15.18 5.58 12.77
N LYS A 179 -15.98 4.81 12.02
CA LYS A 179 -16.82 3.75 12.58
C LYS A 179 -15.99 2.65 13.25
N VAL A 180 -14.87 2.25 12.63
CA VAL A 180 -13.95 1.29 13.23
C VAL A 180 -13.35 1.87 14.52
N ASN A 181 -12.89 3.12 14.53
CA ASN A 181 -12.36 3.81 15.72
C ASN A 181 -13.37 3.90 16.85
N ALA A 182 -14.66 4.07 16.54
CA ALA A 182 -15.72 4.12 17.56
C ALA A 182 -15.94 2.76 18.24
N ILE A 183 -15.69 1.64 17.56
CA ILE A 183 -15.88 0.27 18.09
C ILE A 183 -14.57 -0.27 18.67
N ARG A 184 -13.47 -0.09 17.97
CA ARG A 184 -12.14 -0.62 18.27
C ARG A 184 -11.08 0.48 18.09
N PRO A 185 -10.91 1.35 19.08
CA PRO A 185 -9.94 2.44 19.04
C PRO A 185 -8.47 1.99 19.19
N ASP A 186 -8.26 0.70 19.43
CA ASP A 186 -6.97 0.06 19.69
C ASP A 186 -6.29 -0.55 18.43
N ILE A 187 -6.83 -0.31 17.24
CA ILE A 187 -6.26 -0.85 15.99
C ILE A 187 -5.34 0.19 15.35
N SER A 188 -4.01 0.04 15.55
CA SER A 188 -3.00 0.95 14.99
C SER A 188 -3.13 1.14 13.47
N ASN A 189 -3.32 0.04 12.71
CA ASN A 189 -3.46 0.11 11.26
C ASN A 189 -4.73 0.86 10.80
N ASN A 190 -5.79 0.90 11.63
CA ASN A 190 -6.96 1.70 11.29
C ASN A 190 -6.64 3.20 11.39
N HIS A 191 -5.93 3.63 12.44
CA HIS A 191 -5.49 5.00 12.58
C HIS A 191 -4.49 5.41 11.49
N LEU A 192 -3.59 4.51 11.07
CA LEU A 192 -2.69 4.72 9.93
C LEU A 192 -3.47 5.02 8.64
N ASN A 193 -4.40 4.12 8.24
CA ASN A 193 -5.17 4.29 7.00
C ASN A 193 -6.14 5.48 7.07
N HIS A 194 -6.68 5.75 8.26
CA HIS A 194 -7.49 6.96 8.53
C HIS A 194 -6.67 8.22 8.28
N GLY A 195 -5.46 8.30 8.87
CA GLY A 195 -4.53 9.41 8.68
C GLY A 195 -4.14 9.60 7.23
N ALA A 196 -3.81 8.52 6.51
CA ALA A 196 -3.48 8.58 5.09
C ALA A 196 -4.64 9.15 4.24
N SER A 197 -5.89 8.70 4.51
CA SER A 197 -7.07 9.23 3.81
C SER A 197 -7.36 10.69 4.14
N LEU A 198 -7.09 11.12 5.38
CA LEU A 198 -7.21 12.53 5.79
C LEU A 198 -6.15 13.41 5.11
N ASP A 199 -4.93 12.91 5.00
CA ASP A 199 -3.82 13.61 4.33
C ASP A 199 -4.13 13.88 2.86
N GLU A 200 -4.66 12.88 2.14
CA GLU A 200 -5.11 13.00 0.75
C GLU A 200 -6.28 13.99 0.57
N LEU A 201 -7.05 14.23 1.62
CA LEU A 201 -8.10 15.26 1.64
C LEU A 201 -7.58 16.66 2.02
N GLY A 202 -6.27 16.83 2.25
CA GLY A 202 -5.68 18.07 2.73
C GLY A 202 -5.96 18.39 4.20
N ARG A 203 -6.50 17.42 4.96
CA ARG A 203 -6.81 17.56 6.41
C ARG A 203 -5.60 17.17 7.26
N HIS A 204 -4.47 17.86 7.01
CA HIS A 204 -3.15 17.46 7.50
C HIS A 204 -3.03 17.41 9.04
N ASP A 205 -3.64 18.36 9.79
CA ASP A 205 -3.60 18.35 11.26
C ASP A 205 -4.31 17.12 11.84
N GLU A 206 -5.43 16.73 11.23
CA GLU A 206 -6.18 15.55 11.63
C GLU A 206 -5.44 14.28 11.25
N ALA A 207 -4.74 14.28 10.10
CA ALA A 207 -3.87 13.19 9.67
C ALA A 207 -2.73 12.96 10.68
N ILE A 208 -2.04 14.03 11.10
CA ILE A 208 -0.98 13.95 12.13
C ILE A 208 -1.54 13.39 13.45
N SER A 209 -2.74 13.79 13.85
CA SER A 209 -3.38 13.24 15.06
C SER A 209 -3.64 11.74 14.93
N ALA A 210 -4.13 11.30 13.77
CA ALA A 210 -4.39 9.88 13.49
C ALA A 210 -3.07 9.07 13.43
N PHE A 211 -2.04 9.55 12.75
CA PHE A 211 -0.73 8.91 12.72
C PHE A 211 -0.09 8.85 14.11
N THR A 212 -0.25 9.90 14.93
CA THR A 212 0.21 9.92 16.32
C THR A 212 -0.47 8.79 17.11
N LYS A 213 -1.78 8.64 16.95
CA LYS A 213 -2.49 7.53 17.59
C LYS A 213 -2.02 6.16 17.12
N ALA A 214 -1.72 6.03 15.83
CA ALA A 214 -1.16 4.80 15.26
C ALA A 214 0.21 4.45 15.89
N THR A 215 1.10 5.44 16.06
CA THR A 215 2.42 5.26 16.66
C THR A 215 2.39 5.06 18.19
N GLU A 216 1.42 5.65 18.91
CA GLU A 216 1.18 5.36 20.32
C GLU A 216 0.77 3.90 20.54
N LEU A 217 -0.07 3.35 19.68
CA LEU A 217 -0.56 1.98 19.75
C LEU A 217 0.49 0.96 19.28
N ASN A 218 1.30 1.33 18.31
CA ASN A 218 2.42 0.52 17.80
C ASN A 218 3.60 1.42 17.46
N PRO A 219 4.56 1.60 18.38
CA PRO A 219 5.76 2.42 18.16
C PRO A 219 6.67 1.92 17.03
N GLU A 220 6.56 0.65 16.65
CA GLU A 220 7.32 0.04 15.54
C GLU A 220 6.60 0.15 14.18
N ASN A 221 5.49 0.88 14.10
CA ASN A 221 4.80 1.12 12.83
C ASN A 221 5.57 2.17 12.01
N SER A 222 6.60 1.72 11.30
CA SER A 222 7.48 2.58 10.48
C SER A 222 6.69 3.38 9.44
N LEU A 223 5.63 2.79 8.86
CA LEU A 223 4.79 3.48 7.87
C LEU A 223 3.99 4.64 8.48
N ALA A 224 3.51 4.49 9.72
CA ALA A 224 2.82 5.58 10.41
C ALA A 224 3.78 6.73 10.77
N LEU A 225 5.01 6.41 11.20
CA LEU A 225 6.07 7.39 11.42
C LEU A 225 6.46 8.09 10.12
N PHE A 226 6.65 7.35 9.04
CA PHE A 226 7.01 7.88 7.72
C PHE A 226 5.94 8.87 7.20
N ASN A 227 4.67 8.47 7.23
CA ASN A 227 3.59 9.33 6.76
C ASN A 227 3.46 10.58 7.65
N ARG A 228 3.58 10.45 8.98
CA ARG A 228 3.56 11.61 9.88
C ARG A 228 4.72 12.56 9.63
N ALA A 229 5.92 12.03 9.38
CA ALA A 229 7.10 12.81 9.01
C ALA A 229 6.88 13.58 7.72
N ARG A 230 6.35 12.92 6.69
CA ARG A 230 6.05 13.54 5.39
C ARG A 230 5.04 14.68 5.53
N THR A 231 3.94 14.45 6.25
CA THR A 231 2.93 15.48 6.50
C THR A 231 3.50 16.64 7.33
N ASN A 232 4.33 16.37 8.37
CA ASN A 232 5.01 17.40 9.14
C ASN A 232 6.00 18.21 8.28
N TYR A 233 6.77 17.56 7.39
CA TYR A 233 7.66 18.25 6.45
C TYR A 233 6.88 19.17 5.53
N TYR A 234 5.76 18.71 4.96
CA TYR A 234 4.89 19.51 4.11
C TYR A 234 4.36 20.77 4.83
N LEU A 235 4.05 20.67 6.12
CA LEU A 235 3.61 21.80 6.95
C LEU A 235 4.76 22.67 7.49
N GLY A 236 6.01 22.34 7.21
CA GLY A 236 7.19 23.06 7.71
C GLY A 236 7.57 22.73 9.15
N ASN A 237 7.00 21.69 9.76
CA ASN A 237 7.32 21.23 11.12
C ASN A 237 8.60 20.36 11.08
N LEU A 238 9.73 20.97 10.72
CA LEU A 238 10.97 20.27 10.35
C LEU A 238 11.54 19.40 11.47
N GLU A 239 11.53 19.86 12.72
CA GLU A 239 12.07 19.11 13.88
C GLU A 239 11.26 17.85 14.16
N SER A 240 9.93 17.92 14.01
CA SER A 240 9.05 16.76 14.17
C SER A 240 9.29 15.75 13.06
N ALA A 241 9.39 16.21 11.82
CA ALA A 241 9.69 15.37 10.67
C ALA A 241 11.06 14.69 10.78
N LEU A 242 12.10 15.42 11.21
CA LEU A 242 13.44 14.89 11.46
C LEU A 242 13.43 13.77 12.50
N THR A 243 12.69 13.97 13.59
CA THR A 243 12.54 12.97 14.65
C THR A 243 11.93 11.67 14.12
N ASP A 244 10.83 11.81 13.37
CA ASP A 244 10.10 10.66 12.85
C ASP A 244 10.89 9.89 11.79
N TYR A 245 11.51 10.57 10.79
CA TYR A 245 12.36 9.87 9.82
C TYR A 245 13.59 9.22 10.47
N SER A 246 14.14 9.83 11.51
CA SER A 246 15.24 9.19 12.27
C SER A 246 14.77 7.91 12.97
N ALA A 247 13.53 7.87 13.47
CA ALA A 247 12.95 6.66 14.03
C ALA A 247 12.66 5.61 12.92
N VAL A 248 12.18 6.03 11.75
CA VAL A 248 12.01 5.12 10.59
C VAL A 248 13.33 4.47 10.22
N ILE A 249 14.41 5.23 10.09
CA ILE A 249 15.73 4.71 9.74
C ILE A 249 16.28 3.73 10.82
N GLN A 250 15.96 3.95 12.09
CA GLN A 250 16.32 3.00 13.16
C GLN A 250 15.56 1.68 13.04
N LEU A 251 14.29 1.71 12.61
CA LEU A 251 13.44 0.53 12.45
C LEU A 251 13.70 -0.21 11.13
N THR A 252 13.99 0.54 10.08
CA THR A 252 14.19 0.06 8.71
C THR A 252 15.40 0.73 8.08
N PRO A 253 16.64 0.29 8.46
CA PRO A 253 17.87 0.93 8.00
C PRO A 253 18.16 0.78 6.50
N GLU A 254 17.39 -0.03 5.79
CA GLU A 254 17.42 -0.23 4.34
C GLU A 254 16.43 0.66 3.56
N ASP A 255 15.72 1.57 4.23
CA ASP A 255 14.75 2.46 3.58
C ASP A 255 15.45 3.69 2.96
N ALA A 256 15.79 3.58 1.68
CA ALA A 256 16.42 4.66 0.92
C ALA A 256 15.54 5.94 0.84
N GLU A 257 14.21 5.79 0.87
CA GLU A 257 13.30 6.94 0.82
C GLU A 257 13.32 7.73 2.13
N ALA A 258 13.43 7.04 3.26
CA ALA A 258 13.55 7.69 4.56
C ALA A 258 14.85 8.52 4.67
N PHE A 259 15.98 8.00 4.17
CA PHE A 259 17.23 8.76 4.08
C PHE A 259 17.10 9.98 3.16
N ASN A 260 16.58 9.79 1.94
CA ASN A 260 16.37 10.90 1.01
C ASN A 260 15.49 12.00 1.62
N ASN A 261 14.38 11.62 2.24
CA ASN A 261 13.46 12.59 2.83
C ASN A 261 14.04 13.27 4.07
N ARG A 262 14.86 12.59 4.87
CA ARG A 262 15.59 13.23 5.98
C ARG A 262 16.66 14.16 5.47
N GLY A 263 17.35 13.80 4.39
CA GLY A 263 18.29 14.69 3.67
C GLY A 263 17.64 15.99 3.23
N LEU A 264 16.41 15.93 2.68
CA LEU A 264 15.63 17.14 2.35
C LEU A 264 15.31 18.02 3.55
N ILE A 265 15.10 17.41 4.73
CA ILE A 265 14.89 18.18 5.97
C ILE A 265 16.18 18.87 6.40
N TYR A 266 17.33 18.18 6.33
CA TYR A 266 18.63 18.77 6.63
C TYR A 266 18.96 19.92 5.67
N ASP A 267 18.65 19.78 4.38
CA ASP A 267 18.77 20.87 3.40
C ASP A 267 17.90 22.08 3.80
N ALA A 268 16.64 21.86 4.14
CA ALA A 268 15.73 22.93 4.60
C ALA A 268 16.22 23.60 5.89
N LEU A 269 16.91 22.87 6.77
CA LEU A 269 17.58 23.37 7.96
C LEU A 269 18.94 24.00 7.69
N LYS A 270 19.44 23.95 6.43
CA LYS A 270 20.75 24.40 5.98
C LYS A 270 21.94 23.64 6.60
N ASP A 271 21.69 22.42 7.05
CA ASP A 271 22.73 21.47 7.46
C ASP A 271 23.12 20.62 6.24
N TYR A 272 23.87 21.25 5.35
CA TYR A 272 24.21 20.69 4.03
C TYR A 272 25.09 19.43 4.13
N GLU A 273 25.98 19.38 5.11
CA GLU A 273 26.85 18.21 5.36
C GLU A 273 26.00 16.98 5.74
N SER A 274 25.04 17.15 6.63
CA SER A 274 24.11 16.06 7.01
C SER A 274 23.19 15.66 5.86
N ALA A 275 22.75 16.63 5.05
CA ALA A 275 21.93 16.38 3.86
C ALA A 275 22.68 15.49 2.85
N VAL A 276 23.93 15.84 2.52
CA VAL A 276 24.78 15.05 1.59
C VAL A 276 25.00 13.64 2.15
N ALA A 277 25.29 13.49 3.44
CA ALA A 277 25.51 12.17 4.06
C ALA A 277 24.26 11.28 3.99
N ASP A 278 23.07 11.85 4.13
CA ASP A 278 21.82 11.11 4.00
C ASP A 278 21.51 10.75 2.54
N PHE A 279 21.75 11.65 1.59
CA PHE A 279 21.63 11.31 0.16
C PHE A 279 22.65 10.25 -0.25
N ASP A 280 23.88 10.27 0.27
CA ASP A 280 24.88 9.23 0.07
C ASP A 280 24.34 7.88 0.54
N SER A 281 23.77 7.83 1.74
CA SER A 281 23.16 6.62 2.29
C SER A 281 21.99 6.11 1.44
N ALA A 282 21.13 7.02 0.96
CA ALA A 282 20.04 6.67 0.05
C ALA A 282 20.56 6.07 -1.27
N LEU A 283 21.63 6.62 -1.82
CA LEU A 283 22.26 6.18 -3.07
C LEU A 283 23.07 4.89 -2.93
N GLU A 284 23.69 4.64 -1.76
CA GLU A 284 24.27 3.35 -1.44
C GLU A 284 23.23 2.23 -1.43
N LEU A 285 22.03 2.50 -0.89
CA LEU A 285 20.92 1.54 -0.86
C LEU A 285 20.24 1.38 -2.22
N ARG A 286 20.09 2.48 -2.96
CA ARG A 286 19.42 2.52 -4.28
C ARG A 286 20.25 3.37 -5.26
N PRO A 287 21.24 2.78 -5.96
CA PRO A 287 22.14 3.53 -6.84
C PRO A 287 21.48 4.25 -8.04
N LEU A 288 20.25 3.86 -8.41
CA LEU A 288 19.48 4.49 -9.48
C LEU A 288 18.30 5.31 -8.93
N PHE A 289 18.47 5.93 -7.76
CA PHE A 289 17.46 6.80 -7.15
C PHE A 289 17.59 8.22 -7.74
N ALA A 290 16.87 8.47 -8.83
CA ALA A 290 16.99 9.70 -9.60
C ALA A 290 16.76 10.97 -8.76
N GLU A 291 15.74 10.96 -7.89
CA GLU A 291 15.44 12.10 -7.01
C GLU A 291 16.57 12.36 -6.00
N ALA A 292 17.16 11.30 -5.43
CA ALA A 292 18.27 11.47 -4.47
C ALA A 292 19.51 12.06 -5.16
N HIS A 293 19.84 11.63 -6.39
CA HIS A 293 20.88 12.26 -7.20
C HIS A 293 20.57 13.75 -7.46
N SER A 294 19.33 14.06 -7.88
CA SER A 294 18.93 15.47 -8.12
C SER A 294 19.02 16.33 -6.86
N ASN A 295 18.57 15.81 -5.71
CA ASN A 295 18.59 16.50 -4.44
C ASN A 295 20.02 16.73 -3.94
N ARG A 296 20.90 15.71 -4.04
CA ARG A 296 22.31 15.81 -3.70
C ARG A 296 23.00 16.85 -4.58
N GLY A 297 22.73 16.84 -5.90
CA GLY A 297 23.23 17.83 -6.84
C GLY A 297 22.84 19.24 -6.44
N ALA A 298 21.61 19.48 -6.02
CA ALA A 298 21.14 20.78 -5.58
C ALA A 298 21.89 21.28 -4.32
N VAL A 299 22.16 20.39 -3.37
CA VAL A 299 22.94 20.74 -2.17
C VAL A 299 24.40 21.01 -2.51
N LEU A 300 25.03 20.20 -3.38
CA LEU A 300 26.41 20.43 -3.85
C LEU A 300 26.53 21.78 -4.57
N GLU A 301 25.52 22.16 -5.36
CA GLU A 301 25.48 23.48 -6.00
C GLU A 301 25.47 24.62 -4.98
N ILE A 302 24.68 24.49 -3.90
CA ILE A 302 24.64 25.48 -2.81
C ILE A 302 25.99 25.55 -2.08
N MET A 303 26.65 24.41 -1.89
CA MET A 303 28.00 24.35 -1.29
C MET A 303 29.12 24.87 -2.22
N GLY A 304 28.80 25.14 -3.49
CA GLY A 304 29.75 25.70 -4.48
C GLY A 304 30.49 24.66 -5.31
N ASP A 305 30.18 23.35 -5.13
CA ASP A 305 30.71 22.27 -5.97
C ASP A 305 29.83 22.11 -7.22
N LEU A 306 30.04 23.00 -8.19
CA LEU A 306 29.26 23.03 -9.43
C LEU A 306 29.55 21.83 -10.34
N ASP A 307 30.81 21.35 -10.34
CA ASP A 307 31.18 20.16 -11.12
C ASP A 307 30.55 18.90 -10.54
N GLY A 308 30.59 18.73 -9.22
CA GLY A 308 29.90 17.64 -8.51
C GLY A 308 28.38 17.69 -8.76
N ALA A 309 27.78 18.87 -8.67
CA ALA A 309 26.34 19.04 -8.92
C ALA A 309 25.95 18.59 -10.34
N LEU A 310 26.75 18.95 -11.35
CA LEU A 310 26.50 18.57 -12.75
C LEU A 310 26.59 17.05 -12.94
N VAL A 311 27.56 16.39 -12.30
CA VAL A 311 27.67 14.92 -12.31
C VAL A 311 26.41 14.28 -11.72
N GLU A 312 25.92 14.80 -10.60
CA GLU A 312 24.74 14.28 -9.95
C GLU A 312 23.46 14.48 -10.79
N TYR A 313 23.28 15.65 -11.41
CA TYR A 313 22.14 15.87 -12.31
C TYR A 313 22.18 14.94 -13.53
N ASN A 314 23.38 14.64 -14.06
CA ASN A 314 23.52 13.65 -15.13
C ASN A 314 23.15 12.24 -14.68
N HIS A 315 23.63 11.79 -13.50
CA HIS A 315 23.23 10.47 -12.96
C HIS A 315 21.73 10.40 -12.69
N SER A 316 21.12 11.49 -12.22
CA SER A 316 19.66 11.60 -12.06
C SER A 316 18.95 11.35 -13.39
N LEU A 317 19.38 12.03 -14.46
CA LEU A 317 18.79 11.94 -15.80
C LEU A 317 19.13 10.64 -16.55
N GLU A 318 20.23 9.97 -16.19
CA GLU A 318 20.50 8.61 -16.65
C GLU A 318 19.56 7.60 -16.01
N SER A 319 19.17 7.83 -14.75
CA SER A 319 18.25 6.97 -14.00
C SER A 319 16.78 7.22 -14.36
N ASP A 320 16.40 8.49 -14.51
CA ASP A 320 15.07 8.91 -14.98
C ASP A 320 15.19 10.09 -15.97
N PRO A 321 15.17 9.83 -17.29
CA PRO A 321 15.22 10.86 -18.32
C PRO A 321 14.00 11.80 -18.37
N GLU A 322 12.94 11.50 -17.62
CA GLU A 322 11.72 12.30 -17.57
C GLU A 322 11.60 13.10 -16.27
N LEU A 323 12.61 13.07 -15.39
CA LEU A 323 12.57 13.80 -14.12
C LEU A 323 12.70 15.32 -14.36
N ALA A 324 11.55 16.02 -14.33
CA ALA A 324 11.49 17.45 -14.61
C ALA A 324 12.36 18.29 -13.66
N SER A 325 12.45 17.94 -12.37
CA SER A 325 13.29 18.66 -11.40
C SER A 325 14.77 18.59 -11.72
N ALA A 326 15.27 17.44 -12.20
CA ALA A 326 16.66 17.28 -12.58
C ALA A 326 16.99 18.11 -13.85
N HIS A 327 16.10 18.10 -14.84
CA HIS A 327 16.25 18.99 -16.01
C HIS A 327 16.20 20.47 -15.62
N TYR A 328 15.32 20.87 -14.71
CA TYR A 328 15.22 22.25 -14.23
C TYR A 328 16.51 22.70 -13.54
N ASN A 329 17.01 21.89 -12.62
CA ASN A 329 18.25 22.16 -11.89
C ASN A 329 19.45 22.19 -12.83
N ALA A 330 19.57 21.24 -13.77
CA ALA A 330 20.62 21.27 -14.80
C ALA A 330 20.54 22.51 -15.69
N ALA A 331 19.35 22.92 -16.15
CA ALA A 331 19.18 24.15 -16.94
C ALA A 331 19.65 25.36 -16.18
N ARG A 332 19.29 25.49 -14.90
CA ARG A 332 19.72 26.58 -14.03
C ARG A 332 21.24 26.62 -13.84
N LEU A 333 21.85 25.45 -13.60
CA LEU A 333 23.30 25.34 -13.47
C LEU A 333 24.03 25.70 -14.77
N TYR A 334 23.57 25.19 -15.93
CA TYR A 334 24.15 25.56 -17.24
C TYR A 334 24.01 27.07 -17.57
N SER A 335 22.87 27.67 -17.16
CA SER A 335 22.71 29.13 -17.28
C SER A 335 23.77 29.88 -16.47
N ARG A 336 24.05 29.50 -15.24
CA ARG A 336 25.05 30.09 -14.34
C ARG A 336 26.49 29.89 -14.85
N THR A 337 26.76 28.76 -15.48
CA THR A 337 28.08 28.43 -16.03
C THR A 337 28.30 28.96 -17.46
N GLY A 338 27.25 29.52 -18.09
CA GLY A 338 27.30 30.15 -19.40
C GLY A 338 27.15 29.19 -20.58
N ASP A 339 26.79 27.93 -20.37
CA ASP A 339 26.45 27.00 -21.45
C ASP A 339 25.00 27.19 -21.89
N VAL A 340 24.81 28.18 -22.76
CA VAL A 340 23.49 28.55 -23.30
C VAL A 340 22.81 27.39 -24.03
N ALA A 341 23.57 26.60 -24.77
CA ALA A 341 22.99 25.51 -25.56
C ALA A 341 22.43 24.38 -24.68
N ALA A 342 23.20 23.97 -23.68
CA ALA A 342 22.75 22.99 -22.69
C ALA A 342 21.58 23.53 -21.86
N CYS A 343 21.63 24.77 -21.41
CA CYS A 343 20.54 25.44 -20.70
C CYS A 343 19.22 25.36 -21.48
N LEU A 344 19.22 25.80 -22.74
CA LEU A 344 18.01 25.78 -23.59
C LEU A 344 17.49 24.37 -23.83
N LYS A 345 18.38 23.40 -24.08
CA LYS A 345 17.99 21.97 -24.26
C LYS A 345 17.26 21.43 -23.04
N HIS A 346 17.81 21.64 -21.83
CA HIS A 346 17.20 21.15 -20.61
C HIS A 346 15.90 21.88 -20.26
N LEU A 347 15.85 23.22 -20.45
CA LEU A 347 14.63 24.02 -20.27
C LEU A 347 13.52 23.59 -21.23
N GLU A 348 13.86 23.27 -22.48
CA GLU A 348 12.90 22.74 -23.43
C GLU A 348 12.28 21.45 -22.95
N ARG A 349 13.10 20.54 -22.42
CA ARG A 349 12.63 19.29 -21.88
C ARG A 349 11.75 19.47 -20.63
N VAL A 350 12.08 20.42 -19.74
CA VAL A 350 11.21 20.79 -18.61
C VAL A 350 9.81 21.17 -19.09
N LEU A 351 9.72 22.03 -20.12
CA LEU A 351 8.46 22.55 -20.63
C LEU A 351 7.63 21.48 -21.38
N GLU A 352 8.28 20.45 -21.92
CA GLU A 352 7.61 19.29 -22.52
C GLU A 352 7.01 18.36 -21.45
N ILE A 353 7.80 18.04 -20.40
CA ILE A 353 7.41 17.13 -19.33
C ILE A 353 6.42 17.77 -18.36
N ALA A 354 6.70 19.02 -17.98
CA ALA A 354 5.99 19.76 -16.93
C ALA A 354 5.68 21.21 -17.38
N PRO A 355 4.72 21.40 -18.31
CA PRO A 355 4.39 22.74 -18.85
C PRO A 355 3.98 23.77 -17.78
N GLN A 356 3.48 23.30 -16.64
CA GLN A 356 3.10 24.13 -15.48
C GLN A 356 4.29 24.87 -14.87
N LEU A 357 5.53 24.39 -15.06
CA LEU A 357 6.77 25.06 -14.58
C LEU A 357 7.20 26.23 -15.45
N ALA A 358 6.46 26.56 -16.52
CA ALA A 358 6.81 27.69 -17.40
C ALA A 358 6.77 29.03 -16.65
N GLU A 359 5.87 29.24 -15.72
CA GLU A 359 5.78 30.46 -14.92
C GLU A 359 6.94 30.54 -13.91
N ASP A 360 7.28 29.42 -13.28
CA ASP A 360 8.43 29.35 -12.37
C ASP A 360 9.73 29.63 -13.12
N ALA A 361 9.93 29.06 -14.32
CA ALA A 361 11.09 29.31 -15.15
C ALA A 361 11.16 30.76 -15.64
N ALA A 362 10.03 31.41 -15.92
CA ALA A 362 9.98 32.80 -16.31
C ALA A 362 10.40 33.75 -15.19
N ASN A 363 10.07 33.41 -13.95
CA ASN A 363 10.38 34.18 -12.75
C ASN A 363 11.74 33.82 -12.13
N ASP A 364 12.40 32.73 -12.57
CA ASP A 364 13.72 32.34 -12.11
C ASP A 364 14.79 33.27 -12.64
N GLU A 365 15.65 33.82 -11.77
CA GLU A 365 16.70 34.80 -12.10
C GLU A 365 17.72 34.28 -13.12
N HIS A 366 17.86 32.95 -13.23
CA HIS A 366 18.81 32.31 -14.13
C HIS A 366 18.14 31.76 -15.41
N LEU A 367 16.82 31.55 -15.43
CA LEU A 367 16.14 30.96 -16.58
C LEU A 367 15.22 31.89 -17.35
N GLY A 368 14.79 33.03 -16.77
CA GLY A 368 13.85 33.97 -17.42
C GLY A 368 14.29 34.40 -18.80
N TRP A 369 15.56 34.76 -18.96
CA TRP A 369 16.15 35.12 -20.25
C TRP A 369 16.13 33.99 -21.30
N ALA A 370 16.33 32.74 -20.85
CA ALA A 370 16.35 31.57 -21.74
C ALA A 370 14.94 31.27 -22.29
N LEU A 371 13.92 31.48 -21.47
CA LEU A 371 12.53 31.36 -21.91
C LEU A 371 12.15 32.45 -22.92
N GLU A 372 12.57 33.70 -22.70
CA GLU A 372 12.39 34.79 -23.66
C GLU A 372 13.06 34.47 -25.01
N MET A 373 14.30 34.00 -25.00
CA MET A 373 15.03 33.57 -26.19
C MET A 373 14.30 32.46 -26.96
N LYS A 374 13.76 31.47 -26.25
CA LYS A 374 12.97 30.38 -26.87
C LYS A 374 11.71 30.94 -27.55
N ASN A 375 10.99 31.80 -26.89
CA ASN A 375 9.80 32.44 -27.45
C ASN A 375 10.09 33.26 -28.71
N LEU A 376 11.15 34.06 -28.66
CA LEU A 376 11.61 34.84 -29.82
C LEU A 376 11.97 33.93 -31.01
N ARG A 377 12.66 32.83 -30.79
CA ARG A 377 13.01 31.85 -31.81
C ARG A 377 11.79 31.26 -32.49
N ARG A 378 10.80 30.84 -31.69
CA ARG A 378 9.52 30.30 -32.18
C ARG A 378 8.74 31.31 -33.01
N ASP A 379 8.75 32.59 -32.60
CA ASP A 379 8.05 33.66 -33.32
C ASP A 379 8.73 33.98 -34.67
N MET A 380 10.06 33.90 -34.75
CA MET A 380 10.82 34.05 -36.00
C MET A 380 10.53 32.88 -36.97
N GLU A 381 10.58 31.63 -36.49
CA GLU A 381 10.29 30.44 -37.30
C GLU A 381 8.86 30.46 -37.85
N SER A 382 7.88 30.96 -37.07
CA SER A 382 6.50 31.11 -37.51
C SER A 382 6.29 32.21 -38.55
N GLN A 383 7.15 33.24 -38.58
CA GLN A 383 7.14 34.32 -39.59
C GLN A 383 7.79 33.87 -40.89
N ASP A 384 8.88 33.11 -40.83
CA ASP A 384 9.60 32.60 -42.02
C ASP A 384 8.74 31.53 -42.73
N GLY A 385 8.04 30.64 -41.99
CA GLY A 385 7.12 29.66 -42.59
C GLY A 385 5.93 30.29 -43.32
N ASN A 386 5.46 31.46 -42.89
CA ASN A 386 4.39 32.21 -43.57
C ASN A 386 4.88 32.99 -44.83
N GLN A 387 6.20 33.16 -45.01
CA GLN A 387 6.77 33.83 -46.19
C GLN A 387 7.06 32.83 -47.34
N GLU A 388 7.18 31.53 -47.06
CA GLU A 388 7.38 30.51 -48.10
C GLU A 388 6.04 29.99 -48.68
N GLU A 389 4.90 30.29 -48.09
CA GLU A 389 3.57 29.91 -48.60
C GLU A 389 2.87 31.01 -49.40
N ASN A 390 3.47 32.19 -49.65
CA ASN A 390 2.95 33.26 -50.47
C ASN A 390 3.88 33.49 -51.69
#